data_640b6a395059fb49e3c0f562b9d22a5b
#
_entry.id   640b6a395059fb49e3c0f562b9d22a5b
#
_cell.length_a   1.000
_cell.length_b   1.000
_cell.length_c   1.000
_cell.angle_alpha   90.00
_cell.angle_beta   90.00
_cell.angle_gamma   90.00
#
_symmetry.space_group_name_H-M   'P 1'
#
loop_
_entity.id
_entity.type
_entity.pdbx_description
1 polymer ?
#
loop_
_entity_poly.entity_id
_entity_poly.type
_entity_poly.pdbx_seq_one_letter_code
_entity_poly.pdbx_strand_id
1 'polypeptide(L)'
;MPDWVYEEEVFSGNSALWWSPDSAKVAFLALDETLVDEYKFPIYNPSDDANAIYPYTTDVVMKYPKPGYNNPLVSVHVFDLGRYLANDTAITEGFPAANATLTLDWRDRRDPKDSIIQEVAWVDNSTLIIKEVNRNADNGSVIVFDLDIEVEASRSSGKVVRRLGRNGEEGDTGWIESVRERRCRIFKPYL
;
A
#
# COMPACT_ATOMS: atom_id res chain seq x y z
N MET A 1 -6.75 6.76 -4.28
CA MET A 1 -6.40 7.26 -2.92
C MET A 1 -6.36 6.05 -2.02
N PRO A 2 -5.39 5.93 -1.11
CA PRO A 2 -5.47 4.97 -0.03
C PRO A 2 -6.72 5.25 0.84
N ASP A 3 -7.06 4.29 1.68
CA ASP A 3 -8.09 4.51 2.69
C ASP A 3 -7.56 5.42 3.81
N TRP A 4 -8.46 5.87 4.70
CA TRP A 4 -8.09 6.81 5.76
C TRP A 4 -6.93 6.32 6.65
N VAL A 5 -6.88 5.03 7.00
CA VAL A 5 -5.81 4.48 7.86
C VAL A 5 -4.45 4.55 7.17
N TYR A 6 -4.40 4.15 5.90
CA TYR A 6 -3.15 4.18 5.14
C TYR A 6 -2.72 5.60 4.77
N GLU A 7 -3.69 6.49 4.49
CA GLU A 7 -3.41 7.89 4.18
C GLU A 7 -2.84 8.63 5.39
N GLU A 8 -3.49 8.53 6.54
CA GLU A 8 -3.15 9.33 7.71
C GLU A 8 -2.10 8.65 8.60
N GLU A 9 -2.28 7.35 8.89
CA GLU A 9 -1.50 6.68 9.92
C GLU A 9 -0.26 5.97 9.36
N VAL A 10 -0.35 5.37 8.17
CA VAL A 10 0.74 4.55 7.63
C VAL A 10 1.69 5.38 6.76
N PHE A 11 1.17 6.04 5.73
CA PHE A 11 2.00 6.74 4.74
C PHE A 11 2.11 8.24 4.96
N SER A 12 1.19 8.85 5.70
CA SER A 12 1.09 10.32 5.84
C SER A 12 1.02 10.99 4.46
N GLY A 13 0.23 10.42 3.56
CA GLY A 13 0.11 10.87 2.18
C GLY A 13 -0.97 10.13 1.39
N ASN A 14 -1.49 10.79 0.37
CA ASN A 14 -2.63 10.34 -0.42
C ASN A 14 -2.27 9.39 -1.58
N SER A 15 -1.09 8.78 -1.56
CA SER A 15 -0.59 7.92 -2.62
C SER A 15 -0.04 6.62 -2.06
N ALA A 16 -0.49 5.49 -2.63
CA ALA A 16 0.01 4.14 -2.32
C ALA A 16 0.50 3.46 -3.60
N LEU A 17 1.38 4.15 -4.34
CA LEU A 17 2.00 3.65 -5.56
C LEU A 17 3.48 4.08 -5.64
N TRP A 18 4.31 3.20 -6.20
CA TRP A 18 5.76 3.39 -6.31
C TRP A 18 6.25 2.95 -7.68
N TRP A 19 6.89 3.85 -8.42
CA TRP A 19 7.49 3.55 -9.70
C TRP A 19 8.82 2.82 -9.54
N SER A 20 9.08 1.83 -10.41
CA SER A 20 10.42 1.26 -10.56
C SER A 20 11.41 2.34 -11.07
N PRO A 21 12.72 2.20 -10.80
CA PRO A 21 13.72 3.20 -11.21
C PRO A 21 13.72 3.50 -12.71
N ASP A 22 13.45 2.49 -13.54
CA ASP A 22 13.34 2.62 -15.01
C ASP A 22 11.96 3.09 -15.49
N SER A 23 11.01 3.31 -14.58
CA SER A 23 9.62 3.69 -14.88
C SER A 23 8.85 2.67 -15.74
N ALA A 24 9.31 1.42 -15.79
CA ALA A 24 8.64 0.35 -16.54
C ALA A 24 7.57 -0.38 -15.73
N LYS A 25 7.64 -0.31 -14.41
CA LYS A 25 6.69 -0.99 -13.49
C LYS A 25 6.19 -0.04 -12.41
N VAL A 26 4.98 -0.32 -11.92
CA VAL A 26 4.38 0.39 -10.78
C VAL A 26 3.94 -0.63 -9.75
N ALA A 27 4.51 -0.56 -8.55
CA ALA A 27 3.97 -1.25 -7.39
C ALA A 27 2.85 -0.40 -6.79
N PHE A 28 1.76 -1.04 -6.36
CA PHE A 28 0.65 -0.34 -5.71
C PHE A 28 -0.07 -1.24 -4.71
N LEU A 29 -0.77 -0.63 -3.77
CA LEU A 29 -1.65 -1.33 -2.85
C LEU A 29 -3.10 -1.23 -3.32
N ALA A 30 -3.82 -2.36 -3.25
CA ALA A 30 -5.26 -2.37 -3.31
C ALA A 30 -5.82 -2.58 -1.90
N LEU A 31 -6.76 -1.73 -1.52
CA LEU A 31 -7.34 -1.67 -0.18
C LEU A 31 -8.83 -1.97 -0.28
N ASP A 32 -9.26 -3.05 0.38
CA ASP A 32 -10.67 -3.46 0.44
C ASP A 32 -11.28 -3.01 1.77
N GLU A 33 -12.11 -1.97 1.72
CA GLU A 33 -12.81 -1.41 2.86
C GLU A 33 -14.18 -2.06 3.14
N THR A 34 -14.50 -3.18 2.48
CA THR A 34 -15.83 -3.83 2.62
C THR A 34 -16.17 -4.15 4.07
N LEU A 35 -15.15 -4.52 4.87
CA LEU A 35 -15.32 -4.88 6.27
C LEU A 35 -15.14 -3.70 7.24
N VAL A 36 -14.80 -2.51 6.74
CA VAL A 36 -14.62 -1.32 7.57
C VAL A 36 -15.97 -0.68 7.86
N ASP A 37 -16.23 -0.40 9.12
CA ASP A 37 -17.47 0.24 9.55
C ASP A 37 -17.53 1.71 9.12
N GLU A 38 -18.75 2.21 8.96
CA GLU A 38 -19.02 3.60 8.64
C GLU A 38 -19.02 4.47 9.90
N TYR A 39 -18.37 5.62 9.79
CA TYR A 39 -18.45 6.72 10.74
C TYR A 39 -19.22 7.89 10.13
N LYS A 40 -20.11 8.50 10.91
CA LYS A 40 -20.95 9.63 10.49
C LYS A 40 -20.72 10.81 11.43
N PHE A 41 -20.54 11.98 10.84
CA PHE A 41 -20.48 13.22 11.60
C PHE A 41 -21.16 14.37 10.84
N PRO A 42 -21.81 15.30 11.54
CA PRO A 42 -22.46 16.42 10.92
C PRO A 42 -21.48 17.55 10.58
N ILE A 43 -21.67 18.16 9.42
CA ILE A 43 -21.11 19.47 9.09
C ILE A 43 -22.19 20.51 9.37
N TYR A 44 -21.85 21.48 10.23
CA TYR A 44 -22.71 22.60 10.54
C TYR A 44 -22.47 23.71 9.52
N ASN A 45 -23.56 24.35 9.09
CA ASN A 45 -23.54 25.39 8.06
C ASN A 45 -22.78 24.97 6.78
N PRO A 46 -23.24 23.91 6.06
CA PRO A 46 -22.54 23.37 4.91
C PRO A 46 -22.66 24.31 3.70
N SER A 47 -21.90 25.40 3.70
CA SER A 47 -21.91 26.42 2.64
C SER A 47 -20.50 26.94 2.40
N ASP A 48 -20.16 27.12 1.13
CA ASP A 48 -18.94 27.82 0.69
C ASP A 48 -19.10 29.35 0.78
N ASP A 49 -20.32 29.86 0.96
CA ASP A 49 -20.59 31.28 1.16
C ASP A 49 -20.52 31.62 2.66
N ALA A 50 -19.56 32.45 3.05
CA ALA A 50 -19.37 32.90 4.43
C ALA A 50 -20.56 33.66 5.01
N ASN A 51 -21.47 34.21 4.18
CA ASN A 51 -22.64 34.96 4.59
C ASN A 51 -23.93 34.13 4.56
N ALA A 52 -23.91 32.93 4.00
CA ALA A 52 -25.08 32.06 3.98
C ALA A 52 -25.20 31.31 5.32
N ILE A 53 -26.45 31.17 5.78
CA ILE A 53 -26.78 30.41 6.98
C ILE A 53 -27.72 29.26 6.58
N TYR A 54 -27.22 28.04 6.76
CA TYR A 54 -28.02 26.82 6.56
C TYR A 54 -28.37 26.24 7.93
N PRO A 55 -29.67 26.20 8.27
CA PRO A 55 -30.11 25.78 9.61
C PRO A 55 -29.96 24.27 9.85
N TYR A 56 -29.84 23.49 8.80
CA TYR A 56 -29.70 22.04 8.87
C TYR A 56 -28.28 21.59 8.55
N THR A 57 -27.82 20.58 9.27
CA THR A 57 -26.51 19.94 9.02
C THR A 57 -26.57 19.04 7.79
N THR A 58 -25.40 18.83 7.20
CA THR A 58 -25.16 17.74 6.22
C THR A 58 -24.29 16.69 6.87
N ASP A 59 -24.69 15.41 6.79
CA ASP A 59 -23.89 14.32 7.32
C ASP A 59 -22.81 13.91 6.33
N VAL A 60 -21.56 13.83 6.81
CA VAL A 60 -20.48 13.15 6.12
C VAL A 60 -20.45 11.70 6.59
N VAL A 61 -20.41 10.78 5.64
CA VAL A 61 -20.29 9.34 5.88
C VAL A 61 -18.95 8.88 5.29
N MET A 62 -18.11 8.27 6.10
CA MET A 62 -16.83 7.76 5.67
C MET A 62 -16.53 6.41 6.32
N LYS A 63 -15.70 5.60 5.66
CA LYS A 63 -15.14 4.40 6.26
C LYS A 63 -14.07 4.81 7.27
N TYR A 64 -14.22 4.39 8.52
CA TYR A 64 -13.31 4.78 9.59
C TYR A 64 -13.19 3.67 10.64
N PRO A 65 -12.08 2.96 10.69
CA PRO A 65 -11.88 1.90 11.67
C PRO A 65 -11.56 2.49 13.05
N LYS A 66 -12.46 2.32 13.99
CA LYS A 66 -12.17 2.62 15.39
C LYS A 66 -11.21 1.60 16.00
N PRO A 67 -10.53 1.92 17.11
CA PRO A 67 -9.67 0.98 17.81
C PRO A 67 -10.39 -0.35 18.11
N GLY A 68 -9.78 -1.47 17.70
CA GLY A 68 -10.35 -2.81 17.86
C GLY A 68 -11.30 -3.28 16.75
N TYR A 69 -11.68 -2.41 15.81
CA TYR A 69 -12.50 -2.75 14.64
C TYR A 69 -11.64 -3.07 13.41
N ASN A 70 -12.28 -3.56 12.33
CA ASN A 70 -11.57 -4.00 11.14
C ASN A 70 -10.86 -2.85 10.42
N ASN A 71 -9.59 -3.06 10.08
CA ASN A 71 -8.88 -2.25 9.09
C ASN A 71 -9.22 -2.75 7.67
N PRO A 72 -8.94 -1.97 6.63
CA PRO A 72 -9.00 -2.45 5.25
C PRO A 72 -8.12 -3.68 5.04
N LEU A 73 -8.57 -4.59 4.18
CA LEU A 73 -7.74 -5.70 3.74
C LEU A 73 -6.81 -5.20 2.64
N VAL A 74 -5.51 -5.39 2.82
CA VAL A 74 -4.49 -4.91 1.89
C VAL A 74 -3.98 -6.02 0.99
N SER A 75 -3.76 -5.72 -0.28
CA SER A 75 -3.01 -6.57 -1.21
C SER A 75 -1.99 -5.74 -1.98
N VAL A 76 -0.89 -6.39 -2.36
CA VAL A 76 0.24 -5.76 -3.05
C VAL A 76 0.25 -6.24 -4.49
N HIS A 77 0.38 -5.30 -5.41
CA HIS A 77 0.36 -5.56 -6.84
C HIS A 77 1.50 -4.84 -7.55
N VAL A 78 1.92 -5.39 -8.69
CA VAL A 78 2.83 -4.73 -9.62
C VAL A 78 2.20 -4.73 -10.99
N PHE A 79 2.05 -3.55 -11.57
CA PHE A 79 1.67 -3.36 -12.97
C PHE A 79 2.92 -3.22 -13.83
N ASP A 80 3.00 -3.98 -14.92
CA ASP A 80 4.10 -3.95 -15.89
C ASP A 80 3.62 -3.26 -17.18
N LEU A 81 4.17 -2.08 -17.44
CA LEU A 81 3.83 -1.27 -18.60
C LEU A 81 4.27 -1.92 -19.91
N GLY A 82 5.43 -2.59 -19.91
CA GLY A 82 5.93 -3.29 -21.10
C GLY A 82 5.02 -4.43 -21.54
N ARG A 83 4.54 -5.24 -20.60
CA ARG A 83 3.54 -6.29 -20.85
C ARG A 83 2.21 -5.72 -21.34
N TYR A 84 1.79 -4.60 -20.76
CA TYR A 84 0.56 -3.94 -21.18
C TYR A 84 0.63 -3.44 -22.62
N LEU A 85 1.74 -2.79 -22.99
CA LEU A 85 1.94 -2.24 -24.33
C LEU A 85 2.23 -3.31 -25.39
N ALA A 86 2.81 -4.45 -25.01
CA ALA A 86 3.07 -5.55 -25.93
C ALA A 86 1.79 -6.29 -26.36
N ASN A 87 0.67 -6.07 -25.69
CA ASN A 87 -0.59 -6.71 -25.99
C ASN A 87 -1.47 -5.79 -26.84
N ASP A 88 -1.27 -5.79 -28.18
CA ASP A 88 -1.96 -4.92 -29.15
C ASP A 88 -3.50 -4.94 -29.06
N THR A 89 -4.09 -6.03 -28.58
CA THR A 89 -5.53 -6.13 -28.35
C THR A 89 -6.01 -5.34 -27.13
N ALA A 90 -5.13 -5.03 -26.19
CA ALA A 90 -5.47 -4.29 -24.99
C ALA A 90 -5.83 -2.83 -25.26
N ILE A 91 -5.28 -2.25 -26.32
CA ILE A 91 -5.45 -0.83 -26.67
C ILE A 91 -6.80 -0.60 -27.37
N THR A 92 -7.34 -1.61 -28.06
CA THR A 92 -8.56 -1.51 -28.88
C THR A 92 -9.86 -1.86 -28.14
N GLU A 93 -9.82 -2.65 -27.07
CA GLU A 93 -11.04 -3.17 -26.42
C GLU A 93 -11.23 -2.71 -24.95
N GLY A 94 -10.51 -1.70 -24.48
CA GLY A 94 -10.71 -1.13 -23.15
C GLY A 94 -10.44 -2.11 -21.99
N PHE A 95 -9.20 -2.16 -21.54
CA PHE A 95 -8.74 -2.80 -20.30
C PHE A 95 -8.79 -4.33 -20.16
N PRO A 96 -7.82 -5.05 -20.65
CA PRO A 96 -7.33 -6.22 -19.94
C PRO A 96 -6.02 -5.94 -19.18
N ALA A 97 -6.08 -5.00 -18.23
CA ALA A 97 -4.97 -4.75 -17.28
C ALA A 97 -4.63 -6.00 -16.43
N ALA A 98 -5.54 -6.97 -16.38
CA ALA A 98 -5.37 -8.22 -15.63
C ALA A 98 -4.11 -9.02 -16.02
N ASN A 99 -3.75 -9.03 -17.31
CA ASN A 99 -2.57 -9.78 -17.80
C ASN A 99 -1.25 -9.04 -17.58
N ALA A 100 -1.30 -7.73 -17.32
CA ALA A 100 -0.16 -6.89 -17.03
C ALA A 100 0.03 -6.62 -15.52
N THR A 101 -0.91 -7.11 -14.70
CA THR A 101 -0.88 -6.94 -13.25
C THR A 101 -0.51 -8.26 -12.58
N LEU A 102 0.53 -8.21 -11.78
CA LEU A 102 0.99 -9.32 -10.95
C LEU A 102 0.54 -9.08 -9.51
N THR A 103 -0.12 -10.06 -8.90
CA THR A 103 -0.42 -10.03 -7.46
C THR A 103 0.75 -10.66 -6.71
N LEU A 104 1.28 -9.93 -5.73
CA LEU A 104 2.36 -10.41 -4.89
C LEU A 104 1.79 -11.19 -3.70
N ASP A 105 2.37 -12.35 -3.46
CA ASP A 105 2.06 -13.18 -2.30
C ASP A 105 3.37 -13.66 -1.68
N TRP A 106 3.36 -14.10 -0.42
CA TRP A 106 4.56 -14.62 0.23
C TRP A 106 4.21 -15.69 1.25
N ARG A 107 5.14 -16.59 1.44
CA ARG A 107 5.03 -17.60 2.46
C ARG A 107 5.03 -16.94 3.85
N ASP A 108 4.24 -17.48 4.76
CA ASP A 108 4.08 -16.96 6.11
C ASP A 108 3.46 -15.54 6.18
N ARG A 109 2.69 -15.17 5.15
CA ARG A 109 1.86 -13.96 5.20
C ARG A 109 0.95 -13.99 6.42
N ARG A 110 0.77 -12.84 7.05
CA ARG A 110 -0.13 -12.68 8.19
C ARG A 110 -1.58 -12.88 7.81
N ASP A 111 -2.42 -13.11 8.84
CA ASP A 111 -3.86 -13.01 8.65
C ASP A 111 -4.18 -11.66 8.00
N PRO A 112 -4.95 -11.61 6.90
CA PRO A 112 -5.28 -10.36 6.22
C PRO A 112 -5.87 -9.29 7.13
N LYS A 113 -6.57 -9.67 8.21
CA LYS A 113 -7.13 -8.74 9.20
C LYS A 113 -6.09 -8.14 10.15
N ASP A 114 -4.90 -8.73 10.21
CA ASP A 114 -3.77 -8.29 11.07
C ASP A 114 -2.55 -7.90 10.23
N SER A 115 -2.70 -7.76 8.92
CA SER A 115 -1.63 -7.41 7.98
C SER A 115 -1.71 -5.93 7.63
N ILE A 116 -0.61 -5.22 7.87
CA ILE A 116 -0.41 -3.83 7.43
C ILE A 116 0.89 -3.79 6.62
N ILE A 117 0.82 -3.27 5.41
CA ILE A 117 2.00 -2.98 4.60
C ILE A 117 2.50 -1.59 4.97
N GLN A 118 3.56 -1.55 5.74
CA GLN A 118 4.08 -0.31 6.32
C GLN A 118 5.04 0.42 5.37
N GLU A 119 5.78 -0.31 4.56
CA GLU A 119 6.74 0.25 3.61
C GLU A 119 6.79 -0.58 2.33
N VAL A 120 7.01 0.11 1.21
CA VAL A 120 7.25 -0.47 -0.12
C VAL A 120 8.40 0.28 -0.76
N ALA A 121 9.41 -0.42 -1.27
CA ALA A 121 10.57 0.19 -1.90
C ALA A 121 11.10 -0.67 -3.04
N TRP A 122 11.50 -0.03 -4.14
CA TRP A 122 12.27 -0.66 -5.20
C TRP A 122 13.77 -0.62 -4.87
N VAL A 123 14.44 -1.75 -5.00
CA VAL A 123 15.90 -1.86 -4.87
C VAL A 123 16.55 -1.58 -6.22
N ASP A 124 15.96 -2.15 -7.26
CA ASP A 124 16.34 -2.00 -8.67
C ASP A 124 15.09 -2.14 -9.55
N ASN A 125 15.25 -2.38 -10.86
CA ASN A 125 14.15 -2.46 -11.83
C ASN A 125 13.27 -3.70 -11.70
N SER A 126 13.74 -4.72 -10.97
CA SER A 126 13.06 -6.01 -10.82
C SER A 126 12.90 -6.47 -9.38
N THR A 127 13.59 -5.85 -8.44
CA THR A 127 13.57 -6.25 -7.03
C THR A 127 12.75 -5.27 -6.20
N LEU A 128 11.65 -5.78 -5.63
CA LEU A 128 10.79 -5.03 -4.72
C LEU A 128 10.93 -5.55 -3.29
N ILE A 129 10.98 -4.64 -2.34
CA ILE A 129 10.95 -4.95 -0.91
C ILE A 129 9.69 -4.37 -0.30
N ILE A 130 9.04 -5.16 0.55
CA ILE A 130 7.95 -4.67 1.41
C ILE A 130 8.26 -4.95 2.87
N LYS A 131 7.70 -4.12 3.74
CA LYS A 131 7.67 -4.35 5.18
C LYS A 131 6.22 -4.57 5.61
N GLU A 132 5.93 -5.78 6.05
CA GLU A 132 4.64 -6.17 6.63
C GLU A 132 4.75 -6.16 8.15
N VAL A 133 3.77 -5.57 8.82
CA VAL A 133 3.66 -5.58 10.28
C VAL A 133 2.27 -6.01 10.70
N ASN A 134 2.15 -6.47 11.96
CA ASN A 134 0.84 -6.64 12.57
C ASN A 134 0.26 -5.29 13.03
N ARG A 135 -1.01 -5.29 13.39
CA ARG A 135 -1.74 -4.08 13.81
C ARG A 135 -1.09 -3.37 15.01
N ASN A 136 -0.44 -4.10 15.89
CA ASN A 136 0.25 -3.53 17.06
C ASN A 136 1.66 -3.02 16.74
N ALA A 137 2.15 -3.22 15.51
CA ALA A 137 3.50 -2.90 15.09
C ALA A 137 4.61 -3.46 16.02
N ASP A 138 4.36 -4.62 16.60
CA ASP A 138 5.30 -5.32 17.49
C ASP A 138 5.78 -6.67 16.93
N ASN A 139 5.31 -7.03 15.74
CA ASN A 139 5.71 -8.21 15.00
C ASN A 139 5.64 -7.93 13.50
N GLY A 140 6.72 -8.14 12.77
CA GLY A 140 6.81 -7.80 11.36
C GLY A 140 7.77 -8.68 10.59
N SER A 141 7.79 -8.47 9.27
CA SER A 141 8.68 -9.16 8.34
C SER A 141 9.09 -8.23 7.21
N VAL A 142 10.32 -8.38 6.75
CA VAL A 142 10.79 -7.79 5.49
C VAL A 142 10.77 -8.88 4.44
N ILE A 143 10.10 -8.61 3.34
CA ILE A 143 9.88 -9.55 2.23
C ILE A 143 10.50 -8.96 0.96
N VAL A 144 11.23 -9.78 0.22
CA VAL A 144 11.84 -9.44 -1.06
C VAL A 144 11.16 -10.23 -2.16
N PHE A 145 10.84 -9.57 -3.25
CA PHE A 145 10.31 -10.14 -4.49
C PHE A 145 11.31 -9.91 -5.61
N ASP A 146 11.64 -10.97 -6.33
CA ASP A 146 12.37 -10.91 -7.59
C ASP A 146 11.39 -11.13 -8.73
N LEU A 147 11.11 -10.07 -9.48
CA LEU A 147 10.07 -10.06 -10.51
C LEU A 147 10.57 -10.58 -11.87
N ASP A 148 11.88 -10.81 -12.03
CA ASP A 148 12.44 -11.35 -13.27
C ASP A 148 12.32 -12.88 -13.32
N ILE A 149 12.32 -13.55 -12.18
CA ILE A 149 12.33 -15.02 -12.10
C ILE A 149 10.94 -15.64 -12.32
N GLU A 150 9.85 -14.88 -12.15
CA GLU A 150 8.50 -15.43 -12.07
C GLU A 150 7.58 -15.04 -13.24
N VAL A 151 8.13 -14.93 -14.43
CA VAL A 151 7.42 -14.48 -15.66
C VAL A 151 6.24 -15.38 -16.07
N GLU A 152 6.16 -16.61 -15.59
CA GLU A 152 5.15 -17.59 -16.04
C GLU A 152 3.91 -17.72 -15.14
N ALA A 153 3.92 -17.18 -13.92
CA ALA A 153 2.80 -17.23 -13.00
C ALA A 153 2.18 -15.85 -12.77
N SER A 154 0.85 -15.79 -12.69
CA SER A 154 0.12 -14.56 -12.32
C SER A 154 0.36 -14.12 -10.87
N ARG A 155 1.22 -14.82 -10.14
CA ARG A 155 1.57 -14.56 -8.75
C ARG A 155 3.07 -14.70 -8.56
N SER A 156 3.66 -13.72 -7.92
CA SER A 156 5.05 -13.78 -7.45
C SER A 156 5.09 -14.17 -5.98
N SER A 157 6.01 -15.08 -5.64
CA SER A 157 6.19 -15.57 -4.27
C SER A 157 7.37 -14.88 -3.60
N GLY A 158 7.08 -13.95 -2.69
CA GLY A 158 8.08 -13.24 -1.92
C GLY A 158 8.81 -14.14 -0.91
N LYS A 159 10.07 -13.81 -0.68
CA LYS A 159 10.91 -14.44 0.33
C LYS A 159 11.02 -13.55 1.55
N VAL A 160 10.65 -14.06 2.72
CA VAL A 160 10.94 -13.40 4.00
C VAL A 160 12.45 -13.43 4.22
N VAL A 161 13.07 -12.26 4.29
CA VAL A 161 14.53 -12.11 4.48
C VAL A 161 14.88 -11.67 5.89
N ARG A 162 13.94 -11.06 6.62
CA ARG A 162 14.14 -10.64 8.01
C ARG A 162 12.82 -10.67 8.77
N ARG A 163 12.86 -11.08 10.02
CA ARG A 163 11.75 -10.96 10.98
C ARG A 163 12.05 -9.83 11.95
N LEU A 164 11.03 -9.06 12.31
CA LEU A 164 11.13 -7.85 13.13
C LEU A 164 10.27 -7.96 14.38
N GLY A 165 10.60 -7.20 15.39
CA GLY A 165 9.83 -7.13 16.63
C GLY A 165 9.96 -8.35 17.52
N ARG A 166 8.89 -8.78 18.17
CA ARG A 166 8.89 -9.88 19.17
C ARG A 166 9.45 -11.21 18.66
N ASN A 167 9.22 -11.52 17.38
CA ASN A 167 9.74 -12.72 16.74
C ASN A 167 10.90 -12.39 15.79
N GLY A 168 11.50 -11.22 16.01
CA GLY A 168 12.61 -10.72 15.22
C GLY A 168 13.91 -11.45 15.51
N GLU A 169 14.93 -11.11 14.74
CA GLU A 169 16.28 -11.53 14.96
C GLU A 169 16.85 -10.85 16.21
N GLU A 170 18.00 -11.31 16.69
CA GLU A 170 18.64 -10.74 17.87
C GLU A 170 18.83 -9.22 17.73
N GLY A 171 18.31 -8.47 18.69
CA GLY A 171 18.28 -7.01 18.70
C GLY A 171 17.04 -6.36 18.10
N ASP A 172 16.16 -7.11 17.45
CA ASP A 172 14.91 -6.60 16.84
C ASP A 172 13.70 -6.76 17.77
N THR A 173 13.88 -6.49 19.05
CA THR A 173 12.80 -6.56 20.04
C THR A 173 12.11 -5.22 20.22
N GLY A 174 10.76 -5.21 20.26
CA GLY A 174 10.00 -4.03 20.56
C GLY A 174 9.16 -3.51 19.39
N TRP A 175 8.99 -2.21 19.35
CA TRP A 175 8.15 -1.53 18.36
C TRP A 175 8.86 -1.39 17.01
N ILE A 176 8.09 -1.62 15.95
CA ILE A 176 8.56 -1.47 14.57
C ILE A 176 8.05 -0.12 14.07
N GLU A 177 8.94 0.86 14.01
CA GLU A 177 8.62 2.19 13.51
C GLU A 177 8.47 2.18 11.98
N SER A 178 7.53 2.99 11.47
CA SER A 178 7.56 3.41 10.07
C SER A 178 8.69 4.43 9.91
N VAL A 179 9.58 4.19 8.96
CA VAL A 179 10.54 5.22 8.55
C VAL A 179 9.74 6.27 7.78
N ARG A 180 9.31 7.34 8.46
CA ARG A 180 8.85 8.52 7.74
C ARG A 180 9.97 8.94 6.82
N GLU A 181 9.75 8.90 5.53
CA GLU A 181 10.72 9.39 4.56
C GLU A 181 11.20 10.77 4.96
N ARG A 182 12.33 10.84 5.66
CA ARG A 182 13.20 11.99 5.47
C ARG A 182 13.63 11.86 4.02
N ARG A 183 13.05 12.68 3.14
CA ARG A 183 13.37 12.80 1.72
C ARG A 183 14.82 12.39 1.53
N CYS A 184 15.04 11.22 1.00
CA CYS A 184 16.37 10.79 0.59
C CYS A 184 16.79 11.83 -0.44
N ARG A 185 17.59 12.80 -0.03
CA ARG A 185 18.26 13.72 -0.97
C ARG A 185 19.16 12.81 -1.75
N ILE A 186 18.68 12.43 -2.92
CA ILE A 186 19.48 11.78 -3.94
C ILE A 186 20.77 12.59 -4.02
N PHE A 187 21.87 11.94 -3.70
CA PHE A 187 23.20 12.47 -3.92
C PHE A 187 23.25 12.98 -5.35
N LYS A 188 23.28 14.31 -5.55
CA LYS A 188 23.74 14.85 -6.80
C LYS A 188 25.20 14.49 -6.90
N PRO A 189 25.65 13.75 -7.91
CA PRO A 189 27.07 13.67 -8.19
C PRO A 189 27.52 15.08 -8.56
N TYR A 190 28.43 15.62 -7.79
CA TYR A 190 29.18 16.80 -8.21
C TYR A 190 30.07 16.38 -9.41
N LEU A 191 29.76 16.92 -10.57
CA LEU A 191 30.73 17.12 -11.64
C LEU A 191 31.45 18.44 -11.41
#